data_8b6474bac307fab9593a41b095f12c99
#
_entry.id   8b6474bac307fab9593a41b095f12c99
#
_cell.length_a   1.000
_cell.length_b   1.000
_cell.length_c   1.000
_cell.angle_alpha   90.00
_cell.angle_beta   90.00
_cell.angle_gamma   90.00
#
_symmetry.space_group_name_H-M   'P 1'
#
loop_
_entity.id
_entity.type
_entity.pdbx_description
1 polymer ?
#
loop_
_entity_poly.entity_id
_entity_poly.type
_entity_poly.pdbx_seq_one_letter_code
_entity_poly.pdbx_strand_id
1 'polypeptide(L)'
;MFKKRENIYDIEEGNLLSPKFDNDGLIPVITMCSKTKDILMHGFMNVEALKKTIETKEAHYFSRSRKAIWHKGKTSGFTQKVTEIRIDDDQDSIWLTVDIGDGASCHVGYRSCFYRSIPMGPIENGRKVKMDFLEKEKKFDPEEVYKGQPNPTKI
;
A
#
# COMPACT_ATOMS: atom_id res chain seq x y z
N MET A 1 -7.66 -7.39 20.71
CA MET A 1 -7.23 -8.55 19.88
C MET A 1 -8.30 -8.80 18.83
N PHE A 2 -7.94 -9.21 17.62
CA PHE A 2 -8.91 -9.50 16.56
C PHE A 2 -9.73 -10.75 16.91
N LYS A 3 -11.02 -10.77 16.49
CA LYS A 3 -11.89 -11.92 16.72
C LYS A 3 -11.38 -13.13 15.92
N LYS A 4 -11.51 -14.32 16.46
CA LYS A 4 -11.24 -15.57 15.75
C LYS A 4 -12.32 -15.82 14.69
N ARG A 5 -11.92 -16.32 13.53
CA ARG A 5 -12.82 -16.67 12.42
C ARG A 5 -13.47 -18.02 12.69
N GLU A 6 -14.77 -18.04 12.98
CA GLU A 6 -15.48 -19.27 13.41
C GLU A 6 -16.62 -19.64 12.48
N ASN A 7 -17.35 -18.65 11.94
CA ASN A 7 -18.43 -18.88 11.00
C ASN A 7 -18.55 -17.73 10.00
N ILE A 8 -19.16 -18.01 8.85
CA ILE A 8 -19.28 -17.07 7.73
C ILE A 8 -20.14 -15.87 8.11
N TYR A 9 -21.28 -16.06 8.74
CA TYR A 9 -22.18 -14.98 9.13
C TYR A 9 -21.50 -13.91 9.99
N ASP A 10 -20.73 -14.33 10.98
CA ASP A 10 -19.99 -13.40 11.84
C ASP A 10 -18.91 -12.63 11.09
N ILE A 11 -18.37 -13.20 10.00
CA ILE A 11 -17.34 -12.57 9.19
C ILE A 11 -17.98 -11.53 8.24
N GLU A 12 -19.04 -11.89 7.52
CA GLU A 12 -19.63 -11.08 6.47
C GLU A 12 -20.66 -10.06 7.01
N GLU A 13 -21.42 -10.41 8.04
CA GLU A 13 -22.53 -9.61 8.60
C GLU A 13 -22.25 -9.11 10.02
N GLY A 14 -21.21 -9.60 10.67
CA GLY A 14 -20.84 -9.20 12.03
C GLY A 14 -20.10 -7.84 12.05
N ASN A 15 -19.95 -7.27 13.24
CA ASN A 15 -19.29 -5.98 13.45
C ASN A 15 -17.93 -6.08 14.16
N LEU A 16 -17.42 -7.30 14.34
CA LEU A 16 -16.12 -7.53 14.99
C LEU A 16 -15.04 -7.79 13.96
N LEU A 17 -13.94 -7.06 14.08
CA LEU A 17 -12.78 -7.21 13.20
C LEU A 17 -12.14 -8.59 13.35
N SER A 18 -12.12 -9.37 12.26
CA SER A 18 -11.64 -10.75 12.17
C SER A 18 -10.80 -10.98 10.89
N PRO A 19 -9.68 -10.27 10.73
CA PRO A 19 -8.94 -10.25 9.47
C PRO A 19 -8.41 -11.63 9.11
N LYS A 20 -8.44 -11.95 7.81
CA LYS A 20 -7.84 -13.14 7.23
C LYS A 20 -6.46 -12.81 6.69
N PHE A 21 -5.46 -13.31 7.36
CA PHE A 21 -4.10 -13.27 6.88
C PHE A 21 -3.81 -14.52 6.04
N ASP A 22 -2.98 -14.38 5.02
CA ASP A 22 -2.53 -15.51 4.21
C ASP A 22 -1.59 -16.46 4.99
N ASN A 23 -1.05 -17.47 4.30
CA ASN A 23 -0.14 -18.45 4.90
C ASN A 23 1.18 -17.85 5.40
N ASP A 24 1.56 -16.68 4.89
CA ASP A 24 2.73 -15.93 5.34
C ASP A 24 2.39 -14.93 6.46
N GLY A 25 1.15 -14.92 6.94
CA GLY A 25 0.65 -14.02 7.96
C GLY A 25 0.43 -12.59 7.46
N LEU A 26 0.15 -12.40 6.17
CA LEU A 26 0.01 -11.11 5.51
C LEU A 26 -1.40 -10.90 4.98
N ILE A 27 -1.84 -9.64 5.00
CA ILE A 27 -3.06 -9.16 4.36
C ILE A 27 -2.71 -8.06 3.35
N PRO A 28 -3.22 -8.10 2.12
CA PRO A 28 -2.98 -7.05 1.13
C PRO A 28 -3.67 -5.74 1.53
N VAL A 29 -3.05 -4.64 1.14
CA VAL A 29 -3.52 -3.29 1.44
C VAL A 29 -3.44 -2.42 0.20
N ILE A 30 -4.56 -1.81 -0.18
CA ILE A 30 -4.63 -0.74 -1.16
C ILE A 30 -4.69 0.59 -0.42
N THR A 31 -3.87 1.56 -0.82
CA THR A 31 -3.82 2.88 -0.18
C THR A 31 -4.24 3.96 -1.16
N MET A 32 -5.20 4.78 -0.77
CA MET A 32 -5.80 5.85 -1.56
C MET A 32 -5.59 7.21 -0.89
N CYS A 33 -5.40 8.25 -1.70
CA CYS A 33 -5.37 9.63 -1.22
C CYS A 33 -6.76 10.10 -0.79
N SER A 34 -6.89 10.66 0.41
CA SER A 34 -8.15 11.18 0.93
C SER A 34 -8.72 12.36 0.11
N LYS A 35 -7.83 13.18 -0.46
CA LYS A 35 -8.19 14.39 -1.21
C LYS A 35 -8.48 14.10 -2.69
N THR A 36 -7.53 13.47 -3.38
CA THR A 36 -7.63 13.27 -4.84
C THR A 36 -8.35 11.99 -5.22
N LYS A 37 -8.52 11.05 -4.29
CA LYS A 37 -9.07 9.70 -4.51
C LYS A 37 -8.22 8.80 -5.40
N ASP A 38 -7.01 9.23 -5.73
CA ASP A 38 -6.07 8.41 -6.48
C ASP A 38 -5.56 7.24 -5.63
N ILE A 39 -5.38 6.09 -6.24
CA ILE A 39 -4.67 4.98 -5.63
C ILE A 39 -3.18 5.32 -5.59
N LEU A 40 -2.60 5.29 -4.41
CA LEU A 40 -1.21 5.68 -4.17
C LEU A 40 -0.25 4.50 -4.23
N MET A 41 -0.63 3.39 -3.61
CA MET A 41 0.23 2.20 -3.54
C MET A 41 -0.56 0.95 -3.17
N HIS A 42 0.06 -0.19 -3.41
CA HIS A 42 -0.29 -1.49 -2.87
C HIS A 42 0.82 -1.95 -1.92
N GLY A 43 0.44 -2.55 -0.81
CA GLY A 43 1.36 -3.09 0.18
C GLY A 43 0.78 -4.29 0.91
N PHE A 44 1.44 -4.70 1.99
CA PHE A 44 0.99 -5.76 2.88
C PHE A 44 1.13 -5.33 4.33
N MET A 45 0.27 -5.89 5.18
CA MET A 45 0.39 -5.78 6.63
C MET A 45 0.42 -7.17 7.25
N ASN A 46 1.22 -7.34 8.29
CA ASN A 46 1.02 -8.41 9.24
C ASN A 46 0.16 -7.91 10.41
N VAL A 47 -0.17 -8.79 11.35
CA VAL A 47 -0.98 -8.47 12.54
C VAL A 47 -0.44 -7.23 13.29
N GLU A 48 0.87 -7.15 13.46
CA GLU A 48 1.50 -6.05 14.20
C GLU A 48 1.46 -4.72 13.44
N ALA A 49 1.69 -4.74 12.12
CA ALA A 49 1.60 -3.55 11.27
C ALA A 49 0.17 -2.99 11.27
N LEU A 50 -0.85 -3.87 11.16
CA LEU A 50 -2.25 -3.44 11.24
C LEU A 50 -2.58 -2.81 12.59
N LYS A 51 -2.17 -3.44 13.70
CA LYS A 51 -2.35 -2.86 15.04
C LYS A 51 -1.71 -1.50 15.18
N LYS A 52 -0.43 -1.37 14.79
CA LYS A 52 0.28 -0.08 14.82
C LYS A 52 -0.43 0.98 13.98
N THR A 53 -0.93 0.62 12.80
CA THR A 53 -1.67 1.55 11.94
C THR A 53 -2.94 2.05 12.63
N ILE A 54 -3.70 1.17 13.26
CA ILE A 54 -4.91 1.54 14.01
C ILE A 54 -4.58 2.46 15.19
N GLU A 55 -3.58 2.11 15.98
CA GLU A 55 -3.19 2.83 17.21
C GLU A 55 -2.59 4.20 16.92
N THR A 56 -1.68 4.29 15.96
CA THR A 56 -0.94 5.53 15.67
C THR A 56 -1.65 6.44 14.68
N LYS A 57 -2.61 5.93 13.92
CA LYS A 57 -3.23 6.59 12.76
C LYS A 57 -2.20 6.99 11.69
N GLU A 58 -1.09 6.28 11.62
CA GLU A 58 -0.08 6.40 10.57
C GLU A 58 0.15 5.04 9.94
N ALA A 59 0.31 5.01 8.60
CA ALA A 59 0.40 3.74 7.89
C ALA A 59 1.70 2.99 8.17
N HIS A 60 1.56 1.77 8.67
CA HIS A 60 2.64 0.80 8.85
C HIS A 60 2.37 -0.39 7.94
N TYR A 61 3.37 -0.81 7.20
CA TYR A 61 3.31 -1.96 6.30
C TYR A 61 4.31 -3.03 6.71
N PHE A 62 4.17 -4.20 6.14
CA PHE A 62 5.17 -5.26 6.24
C PHE A 62 5.92 -5.38 4.91
N SER A 63 7.23 -5.16 4.95
CA SER A 63 8.10 -5.32 3.78
C SER A 63 8.44 -6.81 3.61
N ARG A 64 7.93 -7.44 2.55
CA ARG A 64 8.21 -8.85 2.24
C ARG A 64 9.68 -9.10 1.94
N SER A 65 10.36 -8.18 1.24
CA SER A 65 11.77 -8.33 0.88
C SER A 65 12.71 -8.15 2.06
N ARG A 66 12.37 -7.27 3.02
CA ARG A 66 13.16 -7.00 4.24
C ARG A 66 12.70 -7.83 5.44
N LYS A 67 11.55 -8.50 5.33
CA LYS A 67 10.90 -9.24 6.43
C LYS A 67 10.75 -8.40 7.71
N ALA A 68 10.36 -7.15 7.56
CA ALA A 68 10.27 -6.17 8.65
C ALA A 68 9.08 -5.23 8.50
N ILE A 69 8.60 -4.72 9.64
CA ILE A 69 7.60 -3.66 9.66
C ILE A 69 8.24 -2.37 9.18
N TRP A 70 7.50 -1.65 8.36
CA TRP A 70 7.91 -0.41 7.75
C TRP A 70 6.90 0.69 8.04
N HIS A 71 7.29 1.67 8.84
CA HIS A 71 6.55 2.90 9.04
C HIS A 71 6.72 3.79 7.81
N LYS A 72 5.64 4.00 7.07
CA LYS A 72 5.68 4.77 5.83
C LYS A 72 6.06 6.21 6.09
N GLY A 73 7.11 6.67 5.41
CA GLY A 73 7.60 8.05 5.53
C GLY A 73 8.61 8.29 6.64
N LYS A 74 8.97 7.30 7.45
CA LYS A 74 9.97 7.48 8.52
C LYS A 74 11.33 7.98 7.98
N THR A 75 11.75 7.51 6.80
CA THR A 75 12.99 7.93 6.16
C THR A 75 12.79 9.11 5.22
N SER A 76 11.75 9.07 4.37
CA SER A 76 11.51 10.10 3.34
C SER A 76 10.86 11.37 3.88
N GLY A 77 10.29 11.35 5.09
CA GLY A 77 9.48 12.45 5.63
C GLY A 77 8.03 12.47 5.12
N PHE A 78 7.68 11.63 4.14
CA PHE A 78 6.34 11.57 3.56
C PHE A 78 5.48 10.52 4.27
N THR A 79 5.07 10.82 5.50
CA THR A 79 4.18 9.96 6.27
C THR A 79 2.78 9.91 5.65
N GLN A 80 2.08 8.82 5.89
CA GLN A 80 0.70 8.64 5.46
C GLN A 80 -0.19 8.68 6.70
N LYS A 81 -0.87 9.81 6.93
CA LYS A 81 -1.86 9.95 8.01
C LYS A 81 -3.15 9.25 7.61
N VAL A 82 -3.50 8.22 8.33
CA VAL A 82 -4.70 7.42 8.06
C VAL A 82 -5.94 8.16 8.53
N THR A 83 -6.87 8.38 7.60
CA THR A 83 -8.18 9.01 7.86
C THR A 83 -9.31 8.00 7.91
N GLU A 84 -9.15 6.85 7.25
CA GLU A 84 -10.13 5.77 7.26
C GLU A 84 -9.45 4.43 6.95
N ILE A 85 -9.94 3.36 7.56
CA ILE A 85 -9.57 1.97 7.27
C ILE A 85 -10.86 1.23 6.97
N ARG A 86 -10.93 0.60 5.80
CA ARG A 86 -11.98 -0.35 5.43
C ARG A 86 -11.40 -1.72 5.24
N ILE A 87 -12.22 -2.72 5.44
CA ILE A 87 -11.92 -4.11 5.13
C ILE A 87 -13.04 -4.64 4.24
N ASP A 88 -12.74 -5.57 3.35
CA ASP A 88 -13.74 -6.15 2.44
C ASP A 88 -14.66 -7.17 3.14
N ASP A 89 -15.58 -7.76 2.40
CA ASP A 89 -16.68 -8.59 2.91
C ASP A 89 -16.19 -9.85 3.64
N ASP A 90 -15.17 -10.53 3.13
CA ASP A 90 -14.60 -11.71 3.78
C ASP A 90 -13.35 -11.41 4.62
N GLN A 91 -13.06 -10.12 4.81
CA GLN A 91 -12.00 -9.58 5.64
C GLN A 91 -10.59 -10.07 5.27
N ASP A 92 -10.30 -10.18 3.97
CA ASP A 92 -8.99 -10.60 3.47
C ASP A 92 -8.22 -9.52 2.67
N SER A 93 -8.79 -8.32 2.54
CA SER A 93 -8.16 -7.16 1.92
C SER A 93 -8.49 -5.86 2.65
N ILE A 94 -7.51 -4.97 2.76
CA ILE A 94 -7.64 -3.69 3.46
C ILE A 94 -7.57 -2.54 2.45
N TRP A 95 -8.42 -1.56 2.65
CA TRP A 95 -8.35 -0.27 2.00
C TRP A 95 -8.04 0.82 3.03
N LEU A 96 -6.88 1.48 2.87
CA LEU A 96 -6.52 2.68 3.63
C LEU A 96 -6.86 3.94 2.83
N THR A 97 -7.50 4.89 3.50
CA THR A 97 -7.57 6.27 3.02
C THR A 97 -6.61 7.13 3.84
N VAL A 98 -5.71 7.84 3.16
CA VAL A 98 -4.62 8.58 3.83
C VAL A 98 -4.52 10.02 3.34
N ASP A 99 -4.12 10.94 4.21
CA ASP A 99 -3.64 12.28 3.85
C ASP A 99 -2.11 12.25 3.74
N ILE A 100 -1.59 12.62 2.58
CA ILE A 100 -0.16 12.74 2.30
C ILE A 100 0.26 14.17 1.94
N GLY A 101 -0.67 15.14 2.03
CA GLY A 101 -0.42 16.50 1.56
C GLY A 101 0.03 16.51 0.10
N ASP A 102 1.10 17.26 -0.21
CA ASP A 102 1.74 17.30 -1.51
C ASP A 102 2.85 16.26 -1.70
N GLY A 103 2.94 15.32 -0.77
CA GLY A 103 3.99 14.29 -0.74
C GLY A 103 3.83 13.19 -1.78
N ALA A 104 4.72 12.21 -1.69
CA ALA A 104 4.79 11.06 -2.58
C ALA A 104 4.74 9.74 -1.80
N SER A 105 4.12 8.73 -2.39
CA SER A 105 4.08 7.38 -1.86
C SER A 105 5.10 6.44 -2.51
N CYS A 106 5.52 6.75 -3.74
CA CYS A 106 6.45 5.91 -4.49
C CYS A 106 7.91 6.20 -4.11
N HIS A 107 8.70 5.14 -3.88
CA HIS A 107 10.14 5.25 -3.60
C HIS A 107 10.94 5.78 -4.81
N VAL A 108 10.38 5.71 -6.02
CA VAL A 108 10.98 6.28 -7.24
C VAL A 108 10.82 7.81 -7.31
N GLY A 109 10.02 8.39 -6.40
CA GLY A 109 9.80 9.84 -6.31
C GLY A 109 8.46 10.32 -6.86
N TYR A 110 7.68 9.49 -7.53
CA TYR A 110 6.34 9.84 -8.00
C TYR A 110 5.31 9.84 -6.87
N ARG A 111 4.24 10.61 -7.04
CA ARG A 111 3.16 10.68 -6.07
C ARG A 111 2.52 9.31 -5.83
N SER A 112 2.15 8.63 -6.91
CA SER A 112 1.60 7.27 -6.89
C SER A 112 2.64 6.24 -7.36
N CYS A 113 2.59 5.03 -6.81
CA CYS A 113 3.30 3.88 -7.37
C CYS A 113 2.73 3.46 -8.73
N PHE A 114 1.49 3.86 -9.02
CA PHE A 114 0.78 3.57 -10.27
C PHE A 114 0.93 4.73 -11.28
N TYR A 115 2.12 5.26 -11.44
CA TYR A 115 2.43 6.40 -12.31
C TYR A 115 2.52 6.07 -13.80
N ARG A 116 2.30 4.80 -14.17
CA ARG A 116 2.31 4.33 -15.56
C ARG A 116 1.05 3.54 -15.85
N SER A 117 0.53 3.65 -17.07
CA SER A 117 -0.57 2.84 -17.56
C SER A 117 -0.07 1.82 -18.61
N ILE A 118 -0.79 0.71 -18.68
CA ILE A 118 -0.63 -0.31 -19.70
C ILE A 118 -1.70 -0.04 -20.74
N PRO A 119 -1.33 0.21 -22.03
CA PRO A 119 -2.32 0.39 -23.08
C PRO A 119 -3.14 -0.88 -23.29
N MET A 120 -4.44 -0.71 -23.51
CA MET A 120 -5.34 -1.82 -23.81
C MET A 120 -5.47 -2.01 -25.33
N GLY A 121 -5.68 -3.24 -25.74
CA GLY A 121 -5.87 -3.61 -27.14
C GLY A 121 -5.13 -4.89 -27.50
N PRO A 122 -5.14 -5.29 -28.78
CA PRO A 122 -4.42 -6.47 -29.24
C PRO A 122 -2.92 -6.38 -29.01
N ILE A 123 -2.33 -7.44 -28.46
CA ILE A 123 -0.88 -7.55 -28.33
C ILE A 123 -0.35 -8.28 -29.58
N GLU A 124 0.41 -7.59 -30.39
CA GLU A 124 1.06 -8.16 -31.56
C GLU A 124 2.23 -9.08 -31.13
N ASN A 125 2.27 -10.29 -31.65
CA ASN A 125 3.34 -11.24 -31.41
C ASN A 125 4.72 -10.65 -31.74
N GLY A 126 5.66 -10.79 -30.79
CA GLY A 126 7.03 -10.27 -30.95
C GLY A 126 7.22 -8.80 -30.62
N ARG A 127 6.17 -8.03 -30.36
CA ARG A 127 6.30 -6.63 -29.90
C ARG A 127 6.29 -6.52 -28.39
N LYS A 128 7.21 -5.66 -27.88
CA LYS A 128 7.21 -5.26 -26.47
C LYS A 128 6.12 -4.23 -26.23
N VAL A 129 5.29 -4.45 -25.18
CA VAL A 129 4.28 -3.47 -24.77
C VAL A 129 4.97 -2.27 -24.13
N LYS A 130 4.75 -1.07 -24.66
CA LYS A 130 5.22 0.18 -24.08
C LYS A 130 4.17 0.72 -23.13
N MET A 131 4.60 1.17 -21.96
CA MET A 131 3.73 1.83 -20.98
C MET A 131 3.74 3.34 -21.16
N ASP A 132 2.63 3.99 -20.85
CA ASP A 132 2.48 5.44 -20.87
C ASP A 132 2.68 6.02 -19.47
N PHE A 133 3.49 7.09 -19.34
CA PHE A 133 3.68 7.79 -18.08
C PHE A 133 2.52 8.75 -17.82
N LEU A 134 1.82 8.56 -16.70
CA LEU A 134 0.72 9.42 -16.25
C LEU A 134 1.22 10.59 -15.40
N GLU A 135 2.29 10.39 -14.63
CA GLU A 135 2.99 11.43 -13.91
C GLU A 135 4.30 11.77 -14.64
N LYS A 136 4.50 13.04 -14.96
CA LYS A 136 5.68 13.51 -15.70
C LYS A 136 6.82 13.95 -14.81
N GLU A 137 6.51 14.37 -13.58
CA GLU A 137 7.45 14.95 -12.64
C GLU A 137 7.49 14.16 -11.33
N LYS A 138 8.69 13.97 -10.81
CA LYS A 138 8.90 13.41 -9.48
C LYS A 138 8.72 14.50 -8.42
N LYS A 139 8.21 14.12 -7.25
CA LYS A 139 8.08 15.01 -6.08
C LYS A 139 9.38 15.15 -5.30
N PHE A 140 10.31 14.21 -5.46
CA PHE A 140 11.65 14.25 -4.87
C PHE A 140 12.62 13.41 -5.68
N ASP A 141 13.94 13.67 -5.49
CA ASP A 141 14.99 12.83 -6.03
C ASP A 141 15.25 11.63 -5.09
N PRO A 142 14.99 10.39 -5.52
CA PRO A 142 15.22 9.23 -4.68
C PRO A 142 16.69 8.99 -4.35
N GLU A 143 17.64 9.46 -5.17
CA GLU A 143 19.07 9.32 -4.87
C GLU A 143 19.49 10.23 -3.71
N GLU A 144 18.87 11.39 -3.55
CA GLU A 144 19.09 12.28 -2.42
C GLU A 144 18.44 11.74 -1.13
N VAL A 145 17.16 11.32 -1.23
CA VAL A 145 16.36 10.89 -0.07
C VAL A 145 16.83 9.55 0.48
N TYR A 146 17.18 8.60 -0.40
CA TYR A 146 17.58 7.22 -0.02
C TYR A 146 19.07 6.96 -0.24
N LYS A 147 19.89 7.99 -0.14
CA LYS A 147 21.34 7.89 -0.33
C LYS A 147 21.95 6.76 0.51
N GLY A 148 22.66 5.85 -0.17
CA GLY A 148 23.30 4.71 0.47
C GLY A 148 22.36 3.56 0.86
N GLN A 149 21.06 3.65 0.56
CA GLN A 149 20.11 2.56 0.78
C GLN A 149 19.91 1.75 -0.51
N PRO A 150 19.79 0.41 -0.40
CA PRO A 150 19.54 -0.42 -1.58
C PRO A 150 18.13 -0.15 -2.14
N ASN A 151 18.00 -0.17 -3.47
CA ASN A 151 16.71 -0.08 -4.12
C ASN A 151 15.85 -1.31 -3.70
N PRO A 152 14.60 -1.10 -3.26
CA PRO A 152 13.71 -2.20 -2.86
C PRO A 152 13.24 -3.06 -4.03
N THR A 153 13.31 -2.56 -5.27
CA THR A 153 12.98 -3.33 -6.48
C THR A 153 14.03 -4.43 -6.70
N LYS A 154 13.58 -5.65 -6.87
CA LYS A 154 14.43 -6.79 -7.22
C LYS A 154 14.24 -7.16 -8.69
N ILE A 155 15.33 -7.63 -9.33
CA ILE A 155 15.36 -8.12 -10.71
C ILE A 155 15.21 -9.63 -10.67
#